data_b57138f5f5083eef1264a91d9f11fec6
#
_entry.id   b57138f5f5083eef1264a91d9f11fec6
#
_cell.length_a   1.000
_cell.length_b   1.000
_cell.length_c   1.000
_cell.angle_alpha   90.00
_cell.angle_beta   90.00
_cell.angle_gamma   90.00
#
_symmetry.space_group_name_H-M   'P 1'
#
loop_
_entity.id
_entity.type
_entity.pdbx_description
1 polymer ?
#
loop_
_entity_poly.entity_id
_entity_poly.type
_entity_poly.pdbx_seq_one_letter_code
_entity_poly.pdbx_strand_id
1 'polypeptide(L)'
;MIAASKGLVIYLMAGQQTPELAAAAEAGGADTVEIGFPFSDPLADGPVIRRAAERALAAGMRTKACLECLAETRARVSVPLIPMTYSSLLEAYGWQRFDDDAGAAGATSLIVADLPAGEREDLRRVQLVAPTSTDERIALAGEHTDGWLYLVTLTGTTGTRTELSPALAGLVERARSATDKPLYAGFGISTPQHAAAAAALTDGVVVGSRALEVAEEGPAALQAYVGSLRDALDA
;
A
#
# COMPACT_ATOMS: atom_id res chain seq x y z
N MET A 1 -14.00 -26.28 2.52
CA MET A 1 -13.15 -25.34 1.76
C MET A 1 -12.35 -24.55 2.78
N ILE A 2 -11.02 -24.65 2.77
CA ILE A 2 -10.18 -23.75 3.57
C ILE A 2 -10.38 -22.37 2.93
N ALA A 3 -10.87 -21.39 3.70
CA ALA A 3 -10.97 -20.01 3.22
C ALA A 3 -9.57 -19.58 2.77
N ALA A 4 -9.46 -18.94 1.62
CA ALA A 4 -8.19 -18.38 1.20
C ALA A 4 -7.74 -17.38 2.29
N SER A 5 -6.48 -17.47 2.72
CA SER A 5 -5.93 -16.52 3.69
C SER A 5 -6.11 -15.09 3.20
N LYS A 6 -6.51 -14.18 4.11
CA LYS A 6 -6.69 -12.76 3.78
C LYS A 6 -5.33 -12.11 3.54
N GLY A 7 -5.22 -11.30 2.49
CA GLY A 7 -3.98 -10.60 2.17
C GLY A 7 -3.62 -9.53 3.21
N LEU A 8 -2.33 -9.47 3.58
CA LEU A 8 -1.78 -8.45 4.46
C LEU A 8 -0.66 -7.68 3.75
N VAL A 9 -0.91 -6.41 3.49
CA VAL A 9 0.05 -5.50 2.86
C VAL A 9 0.57 -4.51 3.90
N ILE A 10 1.88 -4.37 4.01
CA ILE A 10 2.52 -3.42 4.93
C ILE A 10 3.21 -2.33 4.11
N TYR A 11 2.85 -1.08 4.39
CA TYR A 11 3.49 0.09 3.79
C TYR A 11 4.68 0.57 4.63
N LEU A 12 5.81 0.79 3.96
CA LEU A 12 7.01 1.39 4.52
C LEU A 12 7.47 2.57 3.68
N MET A 13 8.16 3.54 4.28
CA MET A 13 8.78 4.65 3.55
C MET A 13 10.19 4.25 3.13
N ALA A 14 10.58 4.53 1.88
CA ALA A 14 11.94 4.27 1.40
C ALA A 14 13.00 5.00 2.25
N GLY A 15 14.01 4.27 2.71
CA GLY A 15 15.05 4.77 3.58
C GLY A 15 16.07 3.69 3.96
N GLN A 16 17.10 4.05 4.71
CA GLN A 16 18.21 3.13 5.06
C GLN A 16 17.77 1.88 5.82
N GLN A 17 16.74 1.97 6.65
CA GLN A 17 16.23 0.84 7.44
C GLN A 17 15.18 0.00 6.71
N THR A 18 14.70 0.44 5.57
CA THR A 18 13.60 -0.21 4.84
C THR A 18 13.87 -1.66 4.50
N PRO A 19 15.07 -2.08 4.08
CA PRO A 19 15.36 -3.49 3.81
C PRO A 19 15.22 -4.39 5.04
N GLU A 20 15.61 -3.92 6.23
CA GLU A 20 15.47 -4.67 7.49
C GLU A 20 14.03 -4.69 7.98
N LEU A 21 13.34 -3.56 7.86
CA LEU A 21 11.92 -3.43 8.23
C LEU A 21 11.03 -4.30 7.33
N ALA A 22 11.33 -4.36 6.03
CA ALA A 22 10.61 -5.23 5.11
C ALA A 22 10.79 -6.72 5.44
N ALA A 23 12.02 -7.12 5.78
CA ALA A 23 12.29 -8.49 6.22
C ALA A 23 11.56 -8.82 7.54
N ALA A 24 11.47 -7.86 8.46
CA ALA A 24 10.69 -8.01 9.70
C ALA A 24 9.18 -8.10 9.43
N ALA A 25 8.66 -7.31 8.47
CA ALA A 25 7.26 -7.39 8.06
C ALA A 25 6.93 -8.75 7.42
N GLU A 26 7.79 -9.26 6.51
CA GLU A 26 7.64 -10.60 5.94
C GLU A 26 7.69 -11.69 7.02
N ALA A 27 8.65 -11.63 7.94
CA ALA A 27 8.75 -12.56 9.05
C ALA A 27 7.55 -12.50 10.01
N GLY A 28 6.86 -11.36 10.09
CA GLY A 28 5.60 -11.17 10.81
C GLY A 28 4.37 -11.66 10.04
N GLY A 29 4.50 -12.10 8.80
CA GLY A 29 3.41 -12.63 7.98
C GLY A 29 2.78 -11.64 7.01
N ALA A 30 3.49 -10.58 6.62
CA ALA A 30 3.08 -9.74 5.51
C ALA A 30 3.18 -10.52 4.18
N ASP A 31 2.15 -10.43 3.34
CA ASP A 31 2.11 -11.05 2.00
C ASP A 31 2.71 -10.14 0.93
N THR A 32 2.77 -8.84 1.19
CA THR A 32 3.30 -7.83 0.26
C THR A 32 3.82 -6.63 1.05
N VAL A 33 4.87 -6.00 0.54
CA VAL A 33 5.38 -4.73 1.08
C VAL A 33 5.23 -3.63 0.04
N GLU A 34 4.52 -2.57 0.40
CA GLU A 34 4.50 -1.32 -0.35
C GLU A 34 5.65 -0.42 0.11
N ILE A 35 6.40 0.15 -0.83
CA ILE A 35 7.50 1.05 -0.53
C ILE A 35 7.17 2.45 -1.06
N GLY A 36 6.84 3.37 -0.16
CA GLY A 36 6.55 4.75 -0.48
C GLY A 36 7.82 5.49 -0.93
N PHE A 37 7.78 6.08 -2.11
CA PHE A 37 8.82 7.00 -2.59
C PHE A 37 8.46 8.39 -2.09
N PRO A 38 9.31 9.04 -1.27
CA PRO A 38 8.98 10.31 -0.64
C PRO A 38 8.78 11.40 -1.68
N PHE A 39 7.72 12.18 -1.51
CA PHE A 39 7.35 13.30 -2.37
C PHE A 39 7.12 14.56 -1.54
N SER A 40 7.50 15.74 -2.08
CA SER A 40 7.41 17.02 -1.36
C SER A 40 5.98 17.55 -1.24
N ASP A 41 5.12 17.21 -2.20
CA ASP A 41 3.77 17.78 -2.34
C ASP A 41 2.67 16.71 -2.40
N PRO A 42 2.60 15.79 -1.40
CA PRO A 42 1.70 14.65 -1.43
C PRO A 42 0.25 15.07 -1.24
N LEU A 43 -0.61 14.77 -2.21
CA LEU A 43 -2.03 15.10 -2.17
C LEU A 43 -2.86 14.07 -1.38
N ALA A 44 -2.40 12.81 -1.35
CA ALA A 44 -3.14 11.69 -0.77
C ALA A 44 -2.67 11.28 0.63
N ASP A 45 -1.50 11.77 1.09
CA ASP A 45 -0.86 11.29 2.30
C ASP A 45 -1.37 11.95 3.58
N GLY A 46 -1.64 11.12 4.58
CA GLY A 46 -1.93 11.56 5.94
C GLY A 46 -0.69 12.12 6.67
N PRO A 47 -0.88 12.76 7.84
CA PRO A 47 0.20 13.46 8.54
C PRO A 47 1.38 12.56 8.94
N VAL A 48 1.16 11.28 9.23
CA VAL A 48 2.22 10.33 9.58
C VAL A 48 3.09 10.04 8.35
N ILE A 49 2.47 9.74 7.22
CA ILE A 49 3.17 9.44 5.96
C ILE A 49 3.94 10.68 5.49
N ARG A 50 3.33 11.87 5.56
CA ARG A 50 4.01 13.14 5.21
C ARG A 50 5.25 13.38 6.05
N ARG A 51 5.19 13.22 7.38
CA ARG A 51 6.37 13.35 8.25
C ARG A 51 7.46 12.34 7.92
N ALA A 52 7.08 11.09 7.59
CA ALA A 52 8.04 10.08 7.14
C ALA A 52 8.69 10.47 5.81
N ALA A 53 7.91 10.98 4.86
CA ALA A 53 8.42 11.47 3.58
C ALA A 53 9.37 12.67 3.75
N GLU A 54 9.03 13.65 4.60
CA GLU A 54 9.88 14.79 4.92
C GLU A 54 11.23 14.35 5.50
N ARG A 55 11.23 13.40 6.45
CA ARG A 55 12.47 12.83 7.00
C ARG A 55 13.30 12.11 5.94
N ALA A 56 12.66 11.31 5.11
CA ALA A 56 13.36 10.60 4.03
C ALA A 56 13.98 11.57 3.02
N LEU A 57 13.24 12.61 2.63
CA LEU A 57 13.76 13.68 1.75
C LEU A 57 14.93 14.44 2.40
N ALA A 58 14.84 14.74 3.69
CA ALA A 58 15.94 15.37 4.44
C ALA A 58 17.18 14.50 4.53
N ALA A 59 16.99 13.16 4.58
CA ALA A 59 18.08 12.18 4.54
C ALA A 59 18.62 11.92 3.12
N GLY A 60 18.16 12.66 2.11
CA GLY A 60 18.66 12.55 0.74
C GLY A 60 17.96 11.54 -0.14
N MET A 61 16.89 10.91 0.31
CA MET A 61 16.10 10.00 -0.53
C MET A 61 15.50 10.74 -1.71
N ARG A 62 15.83 10.29 -2.90
CA ARG A 62 15.33 10.74 -4.19
C ARG A 62 15.03 9.51 -5.03
N THR A 63 14.37 9.65 -6.16
CA THR A 63 13.94 8.52 -7.00
C THR A 63 15.03 7.46 -7.21
N LYS A 64 16.24 7.85 -7.54
CA LYS A 64 17.37 6.92 -7.71
C LYS A 64 17.73 6.18 -6.43
N ALA A 65 17.86 6.87 -5.31
CA ALA A 65 18.15 6.25 -4.01
C ALA A 65 16.98 5.34 -3.55
N CYS A 66 15.75 5.67 -3.92
CA CYS A 66 14.59 4.79 -3.65
C CYS A 66 14.62 3.51 -4.48
N LEU A 67 15.06 3.58 -5.74
CA LEU A 67 15.27 2.39 -6.57
C LEU A 67 16.41 1.52 -6.04
N GLU A 68 17.51 2.12 -5.55
CA GLU A 68 18.59 1.40 -4.86
C GLU A 68 18.07 0.72 -3.58
N CYS A 69 17.28 1.43 -2.76
CA CYS A 69 16.62 0.88 -1.57
C CYS A 69 15.67 -0.28 -1.92
N LEU A 70 14.92 -0.17 -3.02
CA LEU A 70 14.05 -1.25 -3.52
C LEU A 70 14.86 -2.51 -3.86
N ALA A 71 15.98 -2.36 -4.57
CA ALA A 71 16.87 -3.47 -4.92
C ALA A 71 17.51 -4.13 -3.68
N GLU A 72 17.95 -3.32 -2.70
CA GLU A 72 18.45 -3.83 -1.42
C GLU A 72 17.36 -4.57 -0.63
N THR A 73 16.13 -4.07 -0.67
CA THR A 73 14.96 -4.73 -0.06
C THR A 73 14.68 -6.05 -0.75
N ARG A 74 14.66 -6.08 -2.10
CA ARG A 74 14.46 -7.31 -2.88
C ARG A 74 15.47 -8.41 -2.53
N ALA A 75 16.70 -8.03 -2.24
CA ALA A 75 17.72 -9.01 -1.84
C ALA A 75 17.46 -9.67 -0.46
N ARG A 76 16.56 -9.13 0.35
CA ARG A 76 16.28 -9.60 1.71
C ARG A 76 14.91 -10.27 1.89
N VAL A 77 13.96 -10.01 1.00
CA VAL A 77 12.60 -10.54 1.12
C VAL A 77 12.17 -11.28 -0.14
N SER A 78 11.21 -12.18 -0.03
CA SER A 78 10.65 -12.95 -1.14
C SER A 78 9.26 -12.44 -1.56
N VAL A 79 8.53 -11.80 -0.66
CA VAL A 79 7.20 -11.25 -0.93
C VAL A 79 7.22 -10.17 -2.02
N PRO A 80 6.12 -9.96 -2.75
CA PRO A 80 5.97 -8.88 -3.70
C PRO A 80 6.36 -7.52 -3.11
N LEU A 81 7.08 -6.70 -3.90
CA LEU A 81 7.43 -5.32 -3.57
C LEU A 81 6.74 -4.38 -4.55
N ILE A 82 6.03 -3.39 -4.02
CA ILE A 82 5.26 -2.46 -4.82
C ILE A 82 5.69 -1.03 -4.46
N PRO A 83 6.45 -0.34 -5.32
CA PRO A 83 6.68 1.08 -5.16
C PRO A 83 5.37 1.86 -5.21
N MET A 84 5.17 2.78 -4.25
CA MET A 84 4.07 3.73 -4.25
C MET A 84 4.62 5.14 -4.44
N THR A 85 4.13 5.84 -5.45
CA THR A 85 4.69 7.13 -5.88
C THR A 85 3.60 8.06 -6.46
N TYR A 86 4.03 9.17 -7.04
CA TYR A 86 3.18 10.18 -7.67
C TYR A 86 3.60 10.39 -9.13
N SER A 87 2.63 10.74 -9.99
CA SER A 87 2.82 10.88 -11.44
C SER A 87 3.95 11.86 -11.80
N SER A 88 4.08 12.96 -11.06
CA SER A 88 5.12 13.97 -11.29
C SER A 88 6.54 13.43 -11.06
N LEU A 89 6.75 12.46 -10.18
CA LEU A 89 8.05 11.80 -10.01
C LEU A 89 8.40 10.95 -11.24
N LEU A 90 7.42 10.24 -11.77
CA LEU A 90 7.58 9.42 -12.97
C LEU A 90 7.80 10.30 -14.22
N GLU A 91 7.06 11.40 -14.31
CA GLU A 91 7.23 12.37 -15.40
C GLU A 91 8.66 12.94 -15.41
N ALA A 92 9.16 13.34 -14.23
CA ALA A 92 10.51 13.90 -14.10
C ALA A 92 11.62 12.86 -14.34
N TYR A 93 11.40 11.59 -14.02
CA TYR A 93 12.37 10.51 -14.23
C TYR A 93 12.30 9.93 -15.64
N GLY A 94 11.13 10.01 -16.28
CA GLY A 94 10.75 9.34 -17.52
C GLY A 94 10.00 8.03 -17.22
N TRP A 95 8.73 7.96 -17.67
CA TRP A 95 7.80 6.88 -17.37
C TRP A 95 8.34 5.48 -17.67
N GLN A 96 8.76 5.26 -18.91
CA GLN A 96 9.30 3.97 -19.33
C GLN A 96 10.59 3.62 -18.58
N ARG A 97 11.48 4.61 -18.41
CA ARG A 97 12.72 4.39 -17.67
C ARG A 97 12.47 4.01 -16.21
N PHE A 98 11.46 4.64 -15.59
CA PHE A 98 11.10 4.29 -14.21
C PHE A 98 10.57 2.87 -14.12
N ASP A 99 9.70 2.46 -15.04
CA ASP A 99 9.13 1.10 -15.09
C ASP A 99 10.23 0.05 -15.26
N ASP A 100 11.15 0.27 -16.22
CA ASP A 100 12.29 -0.60 -16.47
C ASP A 100 13.22 -0.69 -15.25
N ASP A 101 13.60 0.44 -14.66
CA ASP A 101 14.51 0.50 -13.52
C ASP A 101 13.85 -0.06 -12.24
N ALA A 102 12.56 0.17 -12.02
CA ALA A 102 11.82 -0.40 -10.90
C ALA A 102 11.66 -1.92 -11.03
N GLY A 103 11.34 -2.41 -12.23
CA GLY A 103 11.31 -3.84 -12.52
C GLY A 103 12.66 -4.51 -12.31
N ALA A 104 13.74 -3.90 -12.78
CA ALA A 104 15.11 -4.38 -12.55
C ALA A 104 15.50 -4.37 -11.06
N ALA A 105 15.00 -3.42 -10.28
CA ALA A 105 15.16 -3.34 -8.82
C ALA A 105 14.27 -4.34 -8.06
N GLY A 106 13.39 -5.08 -8.73
CA GLY A 106 12.57 -6.15 -8.15
C GLY A 106 11.14 -5.73 -7.79
N ALA A 107 10.64 -4.61 -8.32
CA ALA A 107 9.22 -4.28 -8.25
C ALA A 107 8.39 -5.35 -8.99
N THR A 108 7.27 -5.74 -8.40
CA THR A 108 6.34 -6.69 -9.01
C THR A 108 5.13 -6.00 -9.64
N SER A 109 4.83 -4.80 -9.20
CA SER A 109 3.78 -3.90 -9.69
C SER A 109 4.11 -2.48 -9.23
N LEU A 110 3.22 -1.52 -9.46
CA LEU A 110 3.39 -0.11 -9.13
C LEU A 110 2.09 0.46 -8.57
N ILE A 111 2.17 1.45 -7.68
CA ILE A 111 1.06 2.32 -7.30
C ILE A 111 1.43 3.76 -7.64
N VAL A 112 0.58 4.43 -8.41
CA VAL A 112 0.70 5.87 -8.69
C VAL A 112 -0.54 6.55 -8.12
N ALA A 113 -0.37 7.20 -6.96
CA ALA A 113 -1.47 7.61 -6.10
C ALA A 113 -2.42 8.66 -6.70
N ASP A 114 -1.91 9.46 -7.62
CA ASP A 114 -2.61 10.56 -8.29
C ASP A 114 -2.93 10.29 -9.77
N LEU A 115 -2.68 9.06 -10.26
CA LEU A 115 -2.93 8.70 -11.67
C LEU A 115 -4.28 7.98 -11.81
N PRO A 116 -5.26 8.59 -12.49
CA PRO A 116 -6.58 7.99 -12.67
C PRO A 116 -6.55 6.67 -13.45
N ALA A 117 -7.56 5.84 -13.23
CA ALA A 117 -7.80 4.67 -14.07
C ALA A 117 -8.08 5.11 -15.52
N GLY A 118 -7.59 4.34 -16.50
CA GLY A 118 -7.67 4.65 -17.93
C GLY A 118 -6.52 5.52 -18.45
N GLU A 119 -5.67 6.06 -17.56
CA GLU A 119 -4.44 6.73 -17.98
C GLU A 119 -3.24 5.78 -17.86
N ARG A 120 -2.31 5.84 -18.81
CA ARG A 120 -1.09 5.01 -18.81
C ARG A 120 -1.41 3.52 -18.59
N GLU A 121 -2.28 2.98 -19.42
CA GLU A 121 -2.66 1.54 -19.42
C GLU A 121 -1.47 0.63 -19.79
N ASP A 122 -0.41 1.21 -20.33
CA ASP A 122 0.87 0.56 -20.59
C ASP A 122 1.63 0.21 -19.31
N LEU A 123 1.29 0.82 -18.16
CA LEU A 123 1.92 0.55 -16.89
C LEU A 123 1.16 -0.54 -16.11
N ARG A 124 1.92 -1.53 -15.67
CA ARG A 124 1.41 -2.56 -14.75
C ARG A 124 1.29 -1.98 -13.34
N ARG A 125 0.07 -1.71 -12.90
CA ARG A 125 -0.14 -1.04 -11.61
C ARG A 125 -1.40 -1.49 -10.89
N VAL A 126 -1.36 -1.46 -9.56
CA VAL A 126 -2.52 -1.57 -8.68
C VAL A 126 -3.32 -0.28 -8.78
N GLN A 127 -4.60 -0.38 -9.08
CA GLN A 127 -5.50 0.76 -9.24
C GLN A 127 -6.18 1.11 -7.91
N LEU A 128 -6.43 2.41 -7.71
CA LEU A 128 -7.08 2.92 -6.51
C LEU A 128 -8.49 3.43 -6.83
N VAL A 129 -9.41 3.14 -5.93
CA VAL A 129 -10.76 3.71 -5.95
C VAL A 129 -11.16 4.20 -4.55
N ALA A 130 -11.98 5.24 -4.51
CA ALA A 130 -12.47 5.88 -3.29
C ALA A 130 -14.01 5.90 -3.28
N PRO A 131 -14.67 6.17 -2.14
CA PRO A 131 -16.12 6.32 -2.09
C PRO A 131 -16.68 7.36 -3.07
N THR A 132 -15.87 8.35 -3.44
CA THR A 132 -16.19 9.39 -4.42
C THR A 132 -16.00 8.97 -5.88
N SER A 133 -15.41 7.79 -6.14
CA SER A 133 -15.27 7.27 -7.51
C SER A 133 -16.63 6.92 -8.10
N THR A 134 -16.85 7.25 -9.38
CA THR A 134 -18.07 6.81 -10.10
C THR A 134 -18.02 5.32 -10.40
N ASP A 135 -19.16 4.70 -10.71
CA ASP A 135 -19.22 3.26 -11.02
C ASP A 135 -18.43 2.93 -12.28
N GLU A 136 -18.42 3.82 -13.28
CA GLU A 136 -17.61 3.68 -14.49
C GLU A 136 -16.12 3.68 -14.18
N ARG A 137 -15.66 4.55 -13.24
CA ARG A 137 -14.27 4.58 -12.79
C ARG A 137 -13.88 3.34 -12.00
N ILE A 138 -14.80 2.82 -11.18
CA ILE A 138 -14.57 1.57 -10.44
C ILE A 138 -14.44 0.40 -11.42
N ALA A 139 -15.32 0.31 -12.43
CA ALA A 139 -15.24 -0.73 -13.44
C ALA A 139 -13.93 -0.68 -14.23
N LEU A 140 -13.55 0.51 -14.71
CA LEU A 140 -12.31 0.72 -15.43
C LEU A 140 -11.08 0.39 -14.57
N ALA A 141 -11.07 0.80 -13.31
CA ALA A 141 -10.01 0.44 -12.36
C ALA A 141 -9.95 -1.07 -12.12
N GLY A 142 -11.10 -1.72 -11.98
CA GLY A 142 -11.18 -3.18 -11.81
C GLY A 142 -10.68 -3.96 -13.02
N GLU A 143 -10.92 -3.46 -14.24
CA GLU A 143 -10.43 -4.06 -15.48
C GLU A 143 -8.89 -4.00 -15.57
N HIS A 144 -8.32 -2.84 -15.27
CA HIS A 144 -6.89 -2.57 -15.47
C HIS A 144 -6.01 -2.81 -14.24
N THR A 145 -6.57 -3.11 -13.06
CA THR A 145 -5.75 -3.33 -11.87
C THR A 145 -4.89 -4.59 -11.98
N ASP A 146 -3.65 -4.47 -11.54
CA ASP A 146 -2.73 -5.60 -11.40
C ASP A 146 -2.81 -6.16 -9.97
N GLY A 147 -3.17 -7.44 -9.87
CA GLY A 147 -3.31 -8.12 -8.58
C GLY A 147 -4.65 -7.83 -7.89
N TRP A 148 -4.80 -6.71 -7.21
CA TRP A 148 -6.02 -6.34 -6.48
C TRP A 148 -6.48 -4.93 -6.80
N LEU A 149 -7.75 -4.63 -6.47
CA LEU A 149 -8.28 -3.27 -6.48
C LEU A 149 -8.15 -2.66 -5.08
N TYR A 150 -7.45 -1.52 -4.97
CA TYR A 150 -7.18 -0.86 -3.72
C TYR A 150 -8.31 0.10 -3.34
N LEU A 151 -9.05 -0.24 -2.29
CA LEU A 151 -10.15 0.57 -1.78
C LEU A 151 -9.60 1.58 -0.75
N VAL A 152 -9.49 2.82 -1.18
CA VAL A 152 -9.04 3.93 -0.33
C VAL A 152 -10.24 4.54 0.38
N THR A 153 -10.36 4.31 1.68
CA THR A 153 -11.41 4.96 2.46
C THR A 153 -10.90 6.29 3.00
N LEU A 154 -11.42 7.39 2.49
CA LEU A 154 -11.17 8.71 3.06
C LEU A 154 -11.85 8.79 4.43
N THR A 155 -11.16 8.38 5.48
CA THR A 155 -11.54 8.75 6.84
C THR A 155 -10.95 10.12 7.12
N GLY A 156 -11.73 11.16 6.88
CA GLY A 156 -11.44 12.46 7.47
C GLY A 156 -11.39 12.30 8.98
N THR A 157 -10.31 12.84 9.58
CA THR A 157 -10.06 13.06 11.01
C THR A 157 -9.76 11.82 11.86
N THR A 158 -8.52 11.82 12.34
CA THR A 158 -8.00 11.19 13.53
C THR A 158 -9.02 11.19 14.69
N GLY A 159 -9.52 10.02 15.02
CA GLY A 159 -10.34 9.80 16.21
C GLY A 159 -10.48 8.30 16.44
N THR A 160 -10.33 7.88 17.67
CA THR A 160 -10.53 6.52 18.16
C THR A 160 -11.92 5.99 17.83
N ARG A 161 -12.12 5.52 16.59
CA ARG A 161 -13.34 4.80 16.20
C ARG A 161 -13.02 3.32 16.09
N THR A 162 -13.75 2.54 16.89
CA THR A 162 -13.77 1.08 16.88
C THR A 162 -14.58 0.50 15.70
N GLU A 163 -15.18 1.35 14.86
CA GLU A 163 -16.04 0.92 13.76
C GLU A 163 -15.48 1.40 12.41
N LEU A 164 -15.47 0.49 11.45
CA LEU A 164 -15.19 0.80 10.05
C LEU A 164 -16.20 1.80 9.50
N SER A 165 -15.74 2.69 8.63
CA SER A 165 -16.63 3.66 7.99
C SER A 165 -17.74 2.95 7.20
N PRO A 166 -19.02 3.32 7.36
CA PRO A 166 -20.11 2.83 6.51
C PRO A 166 -19.85 3.02 5.02
N ALA A 167 -18.99 4.00 4.66
CA ALA A 167 -18.57 4.24 3.29
C ALA A 167 -17.73 3.09 2.70
N LEU A 168 -17.04 2.29 3.54
CA LEU A 168 -16.30 1.12 3.05
C LEU A 168 -17.26 0.05 2.54
N ALA A 169 -18.32 -0.28 3.29
CA ALA A 169 -19.25 -1.33 2.89
C ALA A 169 -19.91 -1.00 1.54
N GLY A 170 -20.38 0.24 1.36
CA GLY A 170 -20.93 0.69 0.08
C GLY A 170 -19.93 0.68 -1.08
N LEU A 171 -18.68 1.03 -0.83
CA LEU A 171 -17.63 0.96 -1.85
C LEU A 171 -17.31 -0.50 -2.22
N VAL A 172 -17.26 -1.42 -1.24
CA VAL A 172 -17.06 -2.85 -1.47
C VAL A 172 -18.18 -3.43 -2.33
N GLU A 173 -19.43 -3.12 -2.02
CA GLU A 173 -20.59 -3.59 -2.80
C GLU A 173 -20.49 -3.13 -4.27
N ARG A 174 -20.19 -1.86 -4.49
CA ARG A 174 -20.02 -1.30 -5.84
C ARG A 174 -18.84 -1.95 -6.57
N ALA A 175 -17.71 -2.13 -5.90
CA ALA A 175 -16.51 -2.75 -6.48
C ALA A 175 -16.76 -4.23 -6.82
N ARG A 176 -17.42 -5.00 -5.94
CA ARG A 176 -17.79 -6.41 -6.20
C ARG A 176 -18.73 -6.56 -7.40
N SER A 177 -19.59 -5.56 -7.63
CA SER A 177 -20.49 -5.55 -8.80
C SER A 177 -19.75 -5.27 -10.12
N ALA A 178 -18.56 -4.68 -10.05
CA ALA A 178 -17.79 -4.22 -11.19
C ALA A 178 -16.58 -5.12 -11.55
N THR A 179 -16.08 -5.93 -10.61
CA THR A 179 -14.88 -6.75 -10.84
C THR A 179 -14.81 -7.99 -9.94
N ASP A 180 -14.23 -9.08 -10.48
CA ASP A 180 -13.89 -10.29 -9.74
C ASP A 180 -12.47 -10.22 -9.12
N LYS A 181 -11.74 -9.13 -9.31
CA LYS A 181 -10.43 -8.92 -8.72
C LYS A 181 -10.52 -8.87 -7.19
N PRO A 182 -9.49 -9.35 -6.46
CA PRO A 182 -9.44 -9.18 -5.02
C PRO A 182 -9.56 -7.70 -4.61
N LEU A 183 -10.28 -7.44 -3.53
CA LEU A 183 -10.48 -6.08 -3.00
C LEU A 183 -9.68 -5.93 -1.71
N TYR A 184 -8.75 -4.99 -1.66
CA TYR A 184 -7.98 -4.70 -0.46
C TYR A 184 -8.34 -3.33 0.10
N ALA A 185 -8.65 -3.29 1.40
CA ALA A 185 -8.97 -2.04 2.08
C ALA A 185 -7.72 -1.43 2.73
N GLY A 186 -7.48 -0.17 2.46
CA GLY A 186 -6.47 0.63 3.16
C GLY A 186 -7.09 1.90 3.73
N PHE A 187 -6.46 2.44 4.76
CA PHE A 187 -6.83 3.57 5.60
C PHE A 187 -7.57 3.22 6.90
N GLY A 188 -7.05 3.79 7.98
CA GLY A 188 -7.63 3.67 9.31
C GLY A 188 -7.40 2.33 10.02
N ILE A 189 -6.74 1.38 9.35
CA ILE A 189 -6.40 0.08 9.96
C ILE A 189 -5.15 0.26 10.81
N SER A 190 -5.31 0.11 12.12
CA SER A 190 -4.23 0.35 13.08
C SER A 190 -4.14 -0.70 14.18
N THR A 191 -5.17 -1.55 14.33
CA THR A 191 -5.24 -2.61 15.34
C THR A 191 -5.65 -3.93 14.69
N PRO A 192 -5.35 -5.09 15.33
CA PRO A 192 -5.83 -6.38 14.89
C PRO A 192 -7.35 -6.44 14.70
N GLN A 193 -8.12 -5.79 15.59
CA GLN A 193 -9.58 -5.72 15.48
C GLN A 193 -10.03 -4.95 14.22
N HIS A 194 -9.33 -3.85 13.88
CA HIS A 194 -9.62 -3.12 12.64
C HIS A 194 -9.29 -3.98 11.41
N ALA A 195 -8.18 -4.73 11.44
CA ALA A 195 -7.81 -5.63 10.36
C ALA A 195 -8.85 -6.73 10.15
N ALA A 196 -9.26 -7.41 11.21
CA ALA A 196 -10.30 -8.45 11.16
C ALA A 196 -11.63 -7.90 10.64
N ALA A 197 -12.06 -6.73 11.13
CA ALA A 197 -13.30 -6.11 10.70
C ALA A 197 -13.27 -5.69 9.21
N ALA A 198 -12.15 -5.16 8.72
CA ALA A 198 -11.98 -4.84 7.29
C ALA A 198 -11.96 -6.11 6.44
N ALA A 199 -11.23 -7.13 6.87
CA ALA A 199 -11.12 -8.41 6.18
C ALA A 199 -12.44 -9.19 6.12
N ALA A 200 -13.38 -8.94 7.04
CA ALA A 200 -14.72 -9.51 6.93
C ALA A 200 -15.47 -9.03 5.67
N LEU A 201 -15.13 -7.85 5.15
CA LEU A 201 -15.74 -7.27 3.95
C LEU A 201 -14.88 -7.43 2.70
N THR A 202 -13.55 -7.56 2.84
CA THR A 202 -12.57 -7.53 1.75
C THR A 202 -11.70 -8.79 1.72
N ASP A 203 -10.86 -8.91 0.70
CA ASP A 203 -9.95 -10.04 0.53
C ASP A 203 -8.58 -9.80 1.16
N GLY A 204 -8.31 -8.56 1.57
CA GLY A 204 -7.08 -8.18 2.22
C GLY A 204 -7.12 -6.77 2.78
N VAL A 205 -6.06 -6.43 3.51
CA VAL A 205 -5.90 -5.13 4.17
C VAL A 205 -4.54 -4.53 3.88
N VAL A 206 -4.49 -3.21 3.82
CA VAL A 206 -3.24 -2.43 3.70
C VAL A 206 -3.06 -1.57 4.94
N VAL A 207 -1.90 -1.69 5.59
CA VAL A 207 -1.59 -0.99 6.84
C VAL A 207 -0.39 -0.06 6.61
N GLY A 208 -0.64 1.24 6.65
CA GLY A 208 0.36 2.27 6.37
C GLY A 208 0.80 3.03 7.63
N SER A 209 0.03 4.04 8.03
CA SER A 209 0.43 4.98 9.09
C SER A 209 0.87 4.30 10.37
N ARG A 210 0.13 3.30 10.85
CA ARG A 210 0.51 2.60 12.09
C ARG A 210 1.76 1.74 11.92
N ALA A 211 1.95 1.11 10.76
CA ALA A 211 3.16 0.37 10.48
C ALA A 211 4.41 1.27 10.50
N LEU A 212 4.29 2.50 9.94
CA LEU A 212 5.37 3.49 10.01
C LEU A 212 5.69 3.95 11.43
N GLU A 213 4.67 4.16 12.28
CA GLU A 213 4.87 4.52 13.69
C GLU A 213 5.59 3.41 14.46
N VAL A 214 5.16 2.16 14.29
CA VAL A 214 5.79 1.01 14.95
C VAL A 214 7.20 0.74 14.40
N ALA A 215 7.43 0.99 13.11
CA ALA A 215 8.74 0.86 12.50
C ALA A 215 9.80 1.80 13.13
N GLU A 216 9.38 2.93 13.73
CA GLU A 216 10.28 3.82 14.49
C GLU A 216 10.83 3.14 15.76
N GLU A 217 10.14 2.13 16.29
CA GLU A 217 10.58 1.33 17.43
C GLU A 217 11.55 0.19 17.04
N GLY A 218 11.73 -0.04 15.75
CA GLY A 218 12.67 -0.99 15.16
C GLY A 218 12.03 -2.27 14.61
N PRO A 219 12.86 -3.11 13.93
CA PRO A 219 12.39 -4.30 13.20
C PRO A 219 11.62 -5.31 14.08
N ALA A 220 12.09 -5.55 15.31
CA ALA A 220 11.44 -6.52 16.20
C ALA A 220 10.02 -6.08 16.62
N ALA A 221 9.82 -4.78 16.87
CA ALA A 221 8.51 -4.22 17.17
C ALA A 221 7.56 -4.34 15.95
N LEU A 222 8.08 -4.02 14.76
CA LEU A 222 7.30 -4.15 13.53
C LEU A 222 6.90 -5.62 13.27
N GLN A 223 7.82 -6.57 13.43
CA GLN A 223 7.53 -7.99 13.27
C GLN A 223 6.42 -8.45 14.21
N ALA A 224 6.51 -8.10 15.50
CA ALA A 224 5.50 -8.45 16.50
C ALA A 224 4.13 -7.83 16.17
N TYR A 225 4.12 -6.58 15.74
CA TYR A 225 2.90 -5.89 15.33
C TYR A 225 2.26 -6.56 14.10
N VAL A 226 3.04 -6.84 13.06
CA VAL A 226 2.56 -7.53 11.85
C VAL A 226 2.04 -8.92 12.19
N GLY A 227 2.74 -9.67 13.08
CA GLY A 227 2.27 -10.96 13.58
C GLY A 227 0.90 -10.88 14.23
N SER A 228 0.66 -9.85 15.05
CA SER A 228 -0.66 -9.64 15.67
C SER A 228 -1.78 -9.35 14.67
N LEU A 229 -1.45 -8.68 13.56
CA LEU A 229 -2.40 -8.46 12.47
C LEU A 229 -2.69 -9.78 11.72
N ARG A 230 -1.64 -10.57 11.44
CA ARG A 230 -1.76 -11.86 10.76
C ARG A 230 -2.64 -12.82 11.57
N ASP A 231 -2.39 -12.95 12.85
CA ASP A 231 -3.20 -13.79 13.76
C ASP A 231 -4.69 -13.42 13.71
N ALA A 232 -4.98 -12.11 13.65
CA ALA A 232 -6.37 -11.62 13.60
C ALA A 232 -7.03 -11.81 12.22
N LEU A 233 -6.25 -11.92 11.14
CA LEU A 233 -6.75 -12.19 9.80
C LEU A 233 -6.98 -13.70 9.56
N ASP A 234 -6.29 -14.56 10.30
CA ASP A 234 -6.38 -16.00 10.18
C ASP A 234 -7.38 -16.63 11.17
N ALA A 235 -7.91 -15.82 12.12
CA ALA A 235 -8.89 -16.26 13.13
C ALA A 235 -10.31 -16.39 12.53
#